data_aaf6a9e26d0a6908549ca9d0465a8862
#
_entry.id   aaf6a9e26d0a6908549ca9d0465a8862
#
_cell.length_a   1.000
_cell.length_b   1.000
_cell.length_c   1.000
_cell.angle_alpha   90.00
_cell.angle_beta   90.00
_cell.angle_gamma   90.00
#
_symmetry.space_group_name_H-M   'P 1'
#
loop_
_entity.id
_entity.type
_entity.pdbx_description
1 polymer ?
#
loop_
_entity_poly.entity_id
_entity_poly.type
_entity_poly.pdbx_seq_one_letter_code
_entity_poly.pdbx_strand_id
1 'polypeptide(L)'
;MCSSDLVYGITTGFGSLCDISVGYDELAQLQKNLVMSHACGTGERVPSEVVKLILLLKIQSLSYGHSGVQLATVERLIDFFNNDVLPVVYQQGSLGASGDLAPLAHMSLPLLGLGEVEYKGAVRPAAGVLSERGWQPIELQSKEGLALLNGTQFMSAYGVWALI
;
A
#
# COMPACT_ATOMS: atom_id res chain seq x y z
N MET A 1 23.77 3.89 24.25
CA MET A 1 23.30 4.01 22.86
C MET A 1 23.32 5.48 22.51
N CYS A 2 24.10 5.89 21.53
CA CYS A 2 24.16 7.29 21.13
C CYS A 2 22.85 7.71 20.46
N SER A 3 22.38 8.92 20.76
CA SER A 3 21.14 9.50 20.22
C SER A 3 21.20 9.79 18.71
N SER A 4 22.21 9.26 18.00
CA SER A 4 22.48 9.47 16.58
C SER A 4 21.85 8.44 15.64
N ASP A 5 21.13 7.44 16.18
CA ASP A 5 20.66 6.30 15.38
C ASP A 5 19.15 6.34 15.07
N LEU A 6 18.48 7.48 15.29
CA LEU A 6 17.08 7.68 14.95
C LEU A 6 16.95 8.04 13.47
N VAL A 7 16.48 7.09 12.66
CA VAL A 7 16.19 7.31 11.24
C VAL A 7 14.68 7.24 11.04
N TYR A 8 14.09 8.33 10.58
CA TYR A 8 12.64 8.46 10.39
C TYR A 8 12.04 7.29 9.60
N GLY A 9 11.07 6.63 10.22
CA GLY A 9 10.34 5.51 9.63
C GLY A 9 11.16 4.22 9.44
N ILE A 10 12.39 4.18 9.95
CA ILE A 10 13.25 2.99 9.99
C ILE A 10 13.40 2.53 11.44
N THR A 11 13.90 3.40 12.32
CA THR A 11 14.08 3.13 13.75
C THR A 11 13.17 3.99 14.62
N THR A 12 12.26 4.76 14.03
CA THR A 12 11.28 5.59 14.73
C THR A 12 9.86 5.32 14.24
N GLY A 13 8.89 5.80 15.02
CA GLY A 13 7.50 5.97 14.56
C GLY A 13 7.37 7.04 13.48
N PHE A 14 6.13 7.37 13.11
CA PHE A 14 5.79 8.30 12.03
C PHE A 14 5.08 9.54 12.57
N GLY A 15 5.17 10.65 11.83
CA GLY A 15 4.50 11.90 12.18
C GLY A 15 4.90 12.41 13.56
N SER A 16 3.94 12.57 14.47
CA SER A 16 4.20 13.01 15.85
C SER A 16 5.03 12.03 16.70
N LEU A 17 5.25 10.82 16.23
CA LEU A 17 6.03 9.77 16.88
C LEU A 17 7.46 9.64 16.30
N CYS A 18 7.91 10.62 15.55
CA CYS A 18 9.22 10.58 14.87
C CYS A 18 10.43 10.55 15.83
N ASP A 19 10.24 10.97 17.08
CA ASP A 19 11.27 10.96 18.11
C ASP A 19 11.21 9.70 19.02
N ILE A 20 10.23 8.80 18.77
CA ILE A 20 10.06 7.57 19.54
C ILE A 20 10.81 6.45 18.84
N SER A 21 11.82 5.90 19.51
CA SER A 21 12.54 4.71 19.01
C SER A 21 11.64 3.48 19.04
N VAL A 22 11.68 2.69 17.98
CA VAL A 22 10.97 1.42 17.83
C VAL A 22 11.98 0.28 17.80
N GLY A 23 11.73 -0.76 18.59
CA GLY A 23 12.57 -1.94 18.64
C GLY A 23 12.53 -2.72 17.31
N TYR A 24 13.62 -3.38 16.97
CA TYR A 24 13.72 -4.17 15.74
C TYR A 24 12.60 -5.21 15.59
N ASP A 25 12.22 -5.84 16.70
CA ASP A 25 11.17 -6.88 16.74
C ASP A 25 9.75 -6.31 16.49
N GLU A 26 9.59 -4.99 16.60
CA GLU A 26 8.29 -4.32 16.43
C GLU A 26 8.15 -3.64 15.05
N LEU A 27 9.22 -3.57 14.25
CA LEU A 27 9.20 -2.84 12.98
C LEU A 27 8.21 -3.38 11.97
N ALA A 28 8.12 -4.70 11.80
CA ALA A 28 7.16 -5.31 10.88
C ALA A 28 5.72 -5.04 11.31
N GLN A 29 5.44 -5.16 12.63
CA GLN A 29 4.12 -4.85 13.19
C GLN A 29 3.78 -3.37 13.03
N LEU A 30 4.75 -2.47 13.19
CA LEU A 30 4.57 -1.04 12.98
C LEU A 30 4.15 -0.74 11.52
N GLN A 31 4.81 -1.36 10.53
CA GLN A 31 4.46 -1.19 9.11
C GLN A 31 3.04 -1.68 8.81
N LYS A 32 2.68 -2.84 9.35
CA LYS A 32 1.32 -3.39 9.22
C LYS A 32 0.29 -2.47 9.86
N ASN A 33 0.54 -1.99 11.07
CA ASN A 33 -0.35 -1.07 11.78
C ASN A 33 -0.50 0.26 11.01
N LEU A 34 0.58 0.76 10.39
CA LEU A 34 0.54 1.95 9.57
C LEU A 34 -0.43 1.79 8.39
N VAL A 35 -0.32 0.70 7.64
CA VAL A 35 -1.23 0.41 6.53
C VAL A 35 -2.67 0.29 7.02
N MET A 36 -2.90 -0.49 8.08
CA MET A 36 -4.25 -0.73 8.63
C MET A 36 -4.91 0.55 9.14
N SER A 37 -4.18 1.40 9.86
CA SER A 37 -4.71 2.63 10.46
C SER A 37 -5.07 3.70 9.41
N HIS A 38 -4.42 3.68 8.26
CA HIS A 38 -4.70 4.61 7.17
C HIS A 38 -5.76 4.10 6.18
N ALA A 39 -6.14 2.83 6.23
CA ALA A 39 -7.20 2.27 5.38
C ALA A 39 -8.60 2.63 5.90
N CYS A 40 -8.89 3.93 5.92
CA CYS A 40 -10.13 4.52 6.45
C CYS A 40 -11.02 5.14 5.35
N GLY A 41 -10.77 4.82 4.09
CA GLY A 41 -11.58 5.28 2.96
C GLY A 41 -13.01 4.76 3.01
N THR A 42 -13.94 5.58 2.50
CA THR A 42 -15.39 5.32 2.51
C THR A 42 -16.02 5.69 1.16
N GLY A 43 -17.35 5.55 1.08
CA GLY A 43 -18.11 5.89 -0.11
C GLY A 43 -18.14 4.80 -1.17
N GLU A 44 -18.31 5.20 -2.41
CA GLU A 44 -18.32 4.27 -3.54
C GLU A 44 -16.93 3.71 -3.83
N ARG A 45 -16.90 2.55 -4.49
CA ARG A 45 -15.65 1.95 -4.93
C ARG A 45 -15.06 2.74 -6.10
N VAL A 46 -13.75 2.80 -6.14
CA VAL A 46 -13.01 3.33 -7.30
C VAL A 46 -13.20 2.36 -8.48
N PRO A 47 -13.46 2.87 -9.69
CA PRO A 47 -13.54 2.02 -10.88
C PRO A 47 -12.31 1.13 -11.06
N SER A 48 -12.51 -0.12 -11.50
CA SER A 48 -11.45 -1.11 -11.65
C SER A 48 -10.32 -0.66 -12.58
N GLU A 49 -10.66 0.08 -13.64
CA GLU A 49 -9.69 0.66 -14.58
C GLU A 49 -8.77 1.67 -13.88
N VAL A 50 -9.34 2.49 -13.00
CA VAL A 50 -8.56 3.47 -12.21
C VAL A 50 -7.67 2.74 -11.20
N VAL A 51 -8.18 1.69 -10.52
CA VAL A 51 -7.38 0.88 -9.61
C VAL A 51 -6.21 0.23 -10.34
N LYS A 52 -6.43 -0.26 -11.55
CA LYS A 52 -5.37 -0.83 -12.40
C LYS A 52 -4.31 0.21 -12.75
N LEU A 53 -4.70 1.45 -13.02
CA LEU A 53 -3.77 2.57 -13.23
C LEU A 53 -3.00 2.91 -11.95
N ILE A 54 -3.65 2.91 -10.77
CA ILE A 54 -2.97 3.12 -9.49
C ILE A 54 -1.88 2.07 -9.28
N LEU A 55 -2.18 0.79 -9.51
CA LEU A 55 -1.20 -0.31 -9.42
C LEU A 55 -0.03 -0.07 -10.37
N LEU A 56 -0.28 0.24 -11.64
CA LEU A 56 0.75 0.49 -12.64
C LEU A 56 1.68 1.63 -12.22
N LEU A 57 1.10 2.77 -11.81
CA LEU A 57 1.88 3.94 -11.38
C LEU A 57 2.67 3.66 -10.10
N LYS A 58 2.12 2.84 -9.19
CA LYS A 58 2.82 2.44 -7.97
C LYS A 58 3.99 1.50 -8.26
N ILE A 59 3.79 0.51 -9.10
CA ILE A 59 4.84 -0.41 -9.57
C ILE A 59 5.97 0.40 -10.21
N GLN A 60 5.63 1.28 -11.15
CA GLN A 60 6.60 2.14 -11.83
C GLN A 60 7.40 3.00 -10.84
N SER A 61 6.73 3.64 -9.90
CA SER A 61 7.38 4.48 -8.88
C SER A 61 8.34 3.69 -7.98
N LEU A 62 7.95 2.48 -7.54
CA LEU A 62 8.77 1.64 -6.66
C LEU A 62 9.94 0.99 -7.41
N SER A 63 9.78 0.71 -8.71
CA SER A 63 10.81 0.08 -9.56
C SER A 63 12.06 0.94 -9.75
N TYR A 64 12.00 2.24 -9.47
CA TYR A 64 13.19 3.11 -9.47
C TYR A 64 14.16 2.81 -8.30
N GLY A 65 13.75 2.04 -7.31
CA GLY A 65 14.60 1.62 -6.18
C GLY A 65 14.85 2.69 -5.12
N HIS A 66 14.31 3.90 -5.26
CA HIS A 66 14.55 4.99 -4.31
C HIS A 66 13.80 4.82 -2.98
N SER A 67 12.73 4.03 -2.94
CA SER A 67 11.89 3.87 -1.76
C SER A 67 12.37 2.78 -0.79
N GLY A 68 13.33 1.95 -1.19
CA GLY A 68 13.91 0.91 -0.34
C GLY A 68 12.92 -0.19 0.05
N VAL A 69 12.03 -0.61 -0.86
CA VAL A 69 11.13 -1.75 -0.68
C VAL A 69 11.82 -3.04 -1.09
N GLN A 70 11.41 -4.17 -0.49
CA GLN A 70 11.88 -5.47 -0.91
C GLN A 70 11.32 -5.85 -2.29
N LEU A 71 12.07 -6.66 -3.04
CA LEU A 71 11.68 -7.09 -4.37
C LEU A 71 10.33 -7.83 -4.37
N ALA A 72 10.10 -8.68 -3.38
CA ALA A 72 8.86 -9.46 -3.24
C ALA A 72 7.59 -8.58 -3.18
N THR A 73 7.67 -7.38 -2.60
CA THR A 73 6.55 -6.43 -2.55
C THR A 73 6.22 -5.91 -3.95
N VAL A 74 7.22 -5.56 -4.75
CA VAL A 74 7.02 -5.07 -6.13
C VAL A 74 6.52 -6.20 -7.03
N GLU A 75 7.12 -7.37 -6.93
CA GLU A 75 6.70 -8.56 -7.69
C GLU A 75 5.25 -8.92 -7.41
N ARG A 76 4.80 -8.86 -6.15
CA ARG A 76 3.40 -9.10 -5.81
C ARG A 76 2.44 -8.05 -6.39
N LEU A 77 2.83 -6.79 -6.45
CA LEU A 77 2.03 -5.76 -7.14
C LEU A 77 1.94 -6.03 -8.65
N ILE A 78 3.03 -6.50 -9.26
CA ILE A 78 3.05 -6.93 -10.66
C ILE A 78 2.14 -8.16 -10.86
N ASP A 79 2.18 -9.12 -9.94
CA ASP A 79 1.29 -10.28 -9.96
C ASP A 79 -0.20 -9.85 -9.89
N PHE A 80 -0.54 -8.91 -9.02
CA PHE A 80 -1.88 -8.35 -8.93
C PHE A 80 -2.31 -7.72 -10.25
N PHE A 81 -1.45 -6.88 -10.83
CA PHE A 81 -1.71 -6.23 -12.11
C PHE A 81 -1.91 -7.21 -13.25
N ASN A 82 -1.02 -8.19 -13.40
CA ASN A 82 -1.02 -9.17 -14.49
C ASN A 82 -2.16 -10.20 -14.41
N ASN A 83 -2.69 -10.44 -13.21
CA ASN A 83 -3.74 -11.44 -12.99
C ASN A 83 -5.11 -10.80 -12.69
N ASP A 84 -5.26 -9.50 -12.89
CA ASP A 84 -6.49 -8.75 -12.60
C ASP A 84 -7.01 -9.00 -11.17
N VAL A 85 -6.10 -9.07 -10.20
CA VAL A 85 -6.42 -9.07 -8.77
C VAL A 85 -6.41 -7.63 -8.30
N LEU A 86 -7.56 -6.97 -8.33
CA LEU A 86 -7.64 -5.53 -8.13
C LEU A 86 -8.07 -5.22 -6.68
N PRO A 87 -7.24 -4.55 -5.88
CA PRO A 87 -7.61 -4.12 -4.54
C PRO A 87 -8.87 -3.27 -4.54
N VAL A 88 -9.76 -3.49 -3.57
CA VAL A 88 -10.92 -2.61 -3.37
C VAL A 88 -10.45 -1.32 -2.71
N VAL A 89 -10.61 -0.22 -3.44
CA VAL A 89 -10.28 1.14 -3.00
C VAL A 89 -11.55 1.97 -2.99
N TYR A 90 -11.66 2.94 -2.08
CA TYR A 90 -12.82 3.81 -1.95
C TYR A 90 -12.51 5.23 -2.41
N GLN A 91 -13.54 5.93 -2.91
CA GLN A 91 -13.40 7.25 -3.52
C GLN A 91 -13.17 8.36 -2.49
N GLN A 92 -13.64 8.19 -1.25
CA GLN A 92 -13.55 9.19 -0.19
C GLN A 92 -12.50 8.80 0.84
N GLY A 93 -11.67 9.74 1.27
CA GLY A 93 -10.61 9.51 2.27
C GLY A 93 -9.24 10.04 1.86
N SER A 94 -9.10 10.53 0.63
CA SER A 94 -7.87 11.20 0.20
C SER A 94 -7.84 12.61 0.80
N LEU A 95 -6.86 12.90 1.66
CA LEU A 95 -6.65 14.20 2.29
C LEU A 95 -5.17 14.36 2.67
N GLY A 96 -4.66 15.58 2.60
CA GLY A 96 -3.34 15.96 3.07
C GLY A 96 -2.41 16.42 1.96
N ALA A 97 -1.17 16.76 2.32
CA ALA A 97 -0.18 17.34 1.41
C ALA A 97 0.24 16.39 0.28
N SER A 98 0.37 15.10 0.57
CA SER A 98 0.58 14.04 -0.44
C SER A 98 -0.72 13.43 -0.97
N GLY A 99 -1.84 13.68 -0.30
CA GLY A 99 -3.20 13.46 -0.78
C GLY A 99 -3.74 12.03 -0.70
N ASP A 100 -2.96 11.02 -0.94
CA ASP A 100 -3.48 9.70 -1.33
C ASP A 100 -3.30 8.60 -0.27
N LEU A 101 -3.03 8.93 1.00
CA LEU A 101 -2.69 7.94 2.03
C LEU A 101 -3.75 6.86 2.20
N ALA A 102 -5.02 7.22 2.37
CA ALA A 102 -6.10 6.25 2.59
C ALA A 102 -6.35 5.37 1.35
N PRO A 103 -6.48 5.89 0.13
CA PRO A 103 -6.60 5.06 -1.06
C PRO A 103 -5.43 4.10 -1.27
N LEU A 104 -4.19 4.56 -1.06
CA LEU A 104 -3.01 3.72 -1.20
C LEU A 104 -2.88 2.69 -0.06
N ALA A 105 -3.39 3.00 1.14
CA ALA A 105 -3.51 2.02 2.21
C ALA A 105 -4.48 0.90 1.82
N HIS A 106 -5.67 1.22 1.31
CA HIS A 106 -6.61 0.23 0.80
C HIS A 106 -5.99 -0.62 -0.32
N MET A 107 -5.28 0.00 -1.28
CA MET A 107 -4.56 -0.72 -2.32
C MET A 107 -3.54 -1.72 -1.72
N SER A 108 -2.94 -1.40 -0.58
CA SER A 108 -1.86 -2.17 0.02
C SER A 108 -2.35 -3.29 0.97
N LEU A 109 -3.58 -3.22 1.51
CA LEU A 109 -4.13 -4.25 2.41
C LEU A 109 -4.02 -5.67 1.85
N PRO A 110 -4.34 -5.94 0.56
CA PRO A 110 -4.25 -7.28 0.00
C PRO A 110 -2.86 -7.88 -0.01
N LEU A 111 -1.80 -7.07 -0.05
CA LEU A 111 -0.42 -7.57 0.10
C LEU A 111 -0.22 -8.30 1.43
N LEU A 112 -0.91 -7.83 2.48
CA LEU A 112 -0.88 -8.38 3.83
C LEU A 112 -1.91 -9.49 4.07
N GLY A 113 -2.66 -9.88 3.04
CA GLY A 113 -3.79 -10.81 3.15
C GLY A 113 -5.02 -10.19 3.84
N LEU A 114 -5.11 -8.87 3.88
CA LEU A 114 -6.20 -8.11 4.50
C LEU A 114 -7.07 -7.44 3.44
N GLY A 115 -8.26 -6.95 3.84
CA GLY A 115 -9.17 -6.25 2.95
C GLY A 115 -9.76 -7.16 1.88
N GLU A 116 -10.21 -6.53 0.80
CA GLU A 116 -10.92 -7.18 -0.30
C GLU A 116 -10.24 -6.89 -1.64
N VAL A 117 -10.47 -7.79 -2.59
CA VAL A 117 -10.06 -7.62 -3.99
C VAL A 117 -11.23 -7.95 -4.91
N GLU A 118 -11.30 -7.28 -6.04
CA GLU A 118 -12.09 -7.73 -7.18
C GLU A 118 -11.25 -8.75 -7.97
N TYR A 119 -11.80 -9.94 -8.14
CA TYR A 119 -11.15 -11.03 -8.85
C TYR A 119 -12.19 -11.89 -9.57
N LYS A 120 -12.00 -12.12 -10.87
CA LYS A 120 -12.94 -12.87 -11.74
C LYS A 120 -14.38 -12.31 -11.69
N GLY A 121 -14.51 -10.98 -11.65
CA GLY A 121 -15.79 -10.28 -11.64
C GLY A 121 -16.54 -10.31 -10.31
N ALA A 122 -15.91 -10.75 -9.22
CA ALA A 122 -16.50 -10.77 -7.89
C ALA A 122 -15.57 -10.15 -6.85
N VAL A 123 -16.16 -9.44 -5.87
CA VAL A 123 -15.42 -8.95 -4.71
C VAL A 123 -15.31 -10.07 -3.68
N ARG A 124 -14.08 -10.32 -3.25
CA ARG A 124 -13.72 -11.43 -2.35
C ARG A 124 -12.71 -10.99 -1.30
N PRO A 125 -12.69 -11.62 -0.13
CA PRO A 125 -11.61 -11.41 0.83
C PRO A 125 -10.24 -11.72 0.21
N ALA A 126 -9.28 -10.81 0.38
CA ALA A 126 -7.95 -10.94 -0.20
C ALA A 126 -7.25 -12.24 0.23
N ALA A 127 -7.33 -12.62 1.50
CA ALA A 127 -6.74 -13.86 2.00
C ALA A 127 -7.18 -15.11 1.23
N GLY A 128 -8.46 -15.19 0.84
CA GLY A 128 -8.99 -16.30 0.06
C GLY A 128 -8.41 -16.35 -1.35
N VAL A 129 -8.27 -15.18 -2.01
CA VAL A 129 -7.69 -15.09 -3.36
C VAL A 129 -6.19 -15.38 -3.33
N LEU A 130 -5.47 -14.88 -2.34
CA LEU A 130 -4.05 -15.21 -2.16
C LEU A 130 -3.85 -16.73 -2.00
N SER A 131 -4.65 -17.37 -1.15
CA SER A 131 -4.59 -18.82 -0.95
C SER A 131 -4.90 -19.60 -2.23
N GLU A 132 -5.94 -19.20 -2.99
CA GLU A 132 -6.29 -19.80 -4.30
C GLU A 132 -5.13 -19.73 -5.30
N ARG A 133 -4.37 -18.63 -5.26
CA ARG A 133 -3.22 -18.39 -6.14
C ARG A 133 -1.90 -19.00 -5.62
N GLY A 134 -1.90 -19.59 -4.42
CA GLY A 134 -0.68 -20.07 -3.77
C GLY A 134 0.26 -18.94 -3.30
N TRP A 135 -0.26 -17.73 -3.14
CA TRP A 135 0.50 -16.56 -2.72
C TRP A 135 0.44 -16.41 -1.20
N GLN A 136 1.58 -16.25 -0.56
CA GLN A 136 1.65 -15.94 0.87
C GLN A 136 1.51 -14.43 1.09
N PRO A 137 0.87 -13.98 2.17
CA PRO A 137 0.91 -12.59 2.58
C PRO A 137 2.36 -12.09 2.70
N ILE A 138 2.60 -10.85 2.32
CA ILE A 138 3.90 -10.20 2.45
C ILE A 138 4.05 -9.69 3.89
N GLU A 139 5.19 -9.97 4.51
CA GLU A 139 5.61 -9.33 5.74
C GLU A 139 6.43 -8.09 5.38
N LEU A 140 5.88 -6.91 5.69
CA LEU A 140 6.53 -5.64 5.36
C LEU A 140 7.77 -5.43 6.22
N GLN A 141 8.84 -5.02 5.57
CA GLN A 141 10.08 -4.62 6.22
C GLN A 141 10.04 -3.14 6.62
N SER A 142 11.05 -2.72 7.35
CA SER A 142 11.21 -1.32 7.78
C SER A 142 10.98 -0.34 6.65
N LYS A 143 10.17 0.71 6.87
CA LYS A 143 9.79 1.76 5.92
C LYS A 143 8.89 1.35 4.74
N GLU A 144 8.61 0.07 4.51
CA GLU A 144 7.79 -0.35 3.38
C GLU A 144 6.34 0.14 3.48
N GLY A 145 5.76 0.16 4.68
CA GLY A 145 4.44 0.74 4.90
C GLY A 145 4.38 2.18 4.39
N LEU A 146 5.35 3.01 4.77
CA LEU A 146 5.42 4.40 4.28
C LEU A 146 5.61 4.47 2.77
N ALA A 147 6.46 3.63 2.18
CA ALA A 147 6.71 3.59 0.74
C ALA A 147 5.45 3.22 -0.06
N LEU A 148 4.62 2.35 0.50
CA LEU A 148 3.34 1.94 -0.10
C LEU A 148 2.28 3.04 -0.02
N LEU A 149 2.15 3.70 1.13
CA LEU A 149 1.11 4.70 1.37
C LEU A 149 1.42 6.07 0.77
N ASN A 150 2.68 6.45 0.73
CA ASN A 150 3.07 7.80 0.32
C ASN A 150 3.21 7.90 -1.20
N GLY A 151 2.56 8.91 -1.77
CA GLY A 151 2.59 9.18 -3.21
C GLY A 151 1.28 9.77 -3.71
N THR A 152 1.21 10.06 -5.00
CA THR A 152 0.08 10.72 -5.67
C THR A 152 -0.54 9.83 -6.76
N GLN A 153 -0.39 8.50 -6.64
CA GLN A 153 -0.81 7.57 -7.68
C GLN A 153 -2.33 7.55 -7.87
N PHE A 154 -3.09 7.74 -6.81
CA PHE A 154 -4.55 7.82 -6.88
C PHE A 154 -5.00 9.04 -7.70
N MET A 155 -4.53 10.23 -7.34
CA MET A 155 -4.83 11.47 -8.06
C MET A 155 -4.34 11.39 -9.52
N SER A 156 -3.13 10.88 -9.74
CA SER A 156 -2.55 10.75 -11.08
C SER A 156 -3.32 9.76 -11.94
N ALA A 157 -3.81 8.65 -11.38
CA ALA A 157 -4.63 7.67 -12.08
C ALA A 157 -5.95 8.28 -12.56
N TYR A 158 -6.63 9.06 -11.72
CA TYR A 158 -7.83 9.79 -12.15
C TYR A 158 -7.52 10.83 -13.22
N GLY A 159 -6.38 11.52 -13.11
CA GLY A 159 -5.94 12.46 -14.17
C GLY A 159 -5.74 11.78 -15.52
N VAL A 160 -5.10 10.61 -15.53
CA VAL A 160 -4.93 9.81 -16.76
C VAL A 160 -6.28 9.32 -17.27
N TRP A 161 -7.11 8.75 -16.39
CA TRP A 161 -8.43 8.22 -16.76
C TRP A 161 -9.36 9.27 -17.34
N ALA A 162 -9.28 10.51 -16.87
CA ALA A 162 -10.09 11.61 -17.38
C ALA A 162 -9.63 12.14 -18.75
N LEU A 163 -8.43 11.77 -19.22
CA LEU A 163 -7.86 12.21 -20.49
C LEU A 163 -8.05 11.19 -21.64
N ILE A 164 -8.49 9.97 -21.30
CA ILE A 164 -8.74 8.87 -22.25
C ILE A 164 -10.23 8.83 -22.60
#